data_efb150294ddbada799ca335301352577
#
_entry.id   efb150294ddbada799ca335301352577
#
_cell.length_a   1.000
_cell.length_b   1.000
_cell.length_c   1.000
_cell.angle_alpha   90.00
_cell.angle_beta   90.00
_cell.angle_gamma   90.00
#
_symmetry.space_group_name_H-M   'P 1'
#
loop_
_entity.id
_entity.type
_entity.pdbx_description
1 polymer ?
#
loop_
_entity_poly.entity_id
_entity_poly.type
_entity_poly.pdbx_seq_one_letter_code
_entity_poly.pdbx_strand_id
1 'polypeptide(L)'
;MVLLHGLFGSGSNLGSLARSLQDRYSVYSVDLPNHGRSDWLQQIDLHNMALSLGQWMTHHQLTDACLVGHSLGGKLAMQLALGAPQRVRALVVADIAPVAYGAQHDSVLAALQAVAAMSCTSRQAAMQEMAHIIDDPGVVQFLLTSLRRGEDGVYRWRFDVEGITRDYHRLREAPAAVGTYPAPVQFIKGGDSDYIQEHHRAHILALFPQAQLKVMPGCGHWLHAQQPRLFNSLVGRFIDAHST
;
A
#
# COMPACT_ATOMS: atom_id res chain seq x y z
N MET A 1 -4.37 -8.60 -12.97
CA MET A 1 -4.65 -7.80 -11.76
C MET A 1 -3.37 -7.61 -10.96
N VAL A 2 -3.11 -6.41 -10.44
CA VAL A 2 -1.91 -6.11 -9.65
C VAL A 2 -2.34 -5.63 -8.26
N LEU A 3 -1.77 -6.24 -7.21
CA LEU A 3 -2.03 -5.92 -5.81
C LEU A 3 -0.82 -5.20 -5.21
N LEU A 4 -1.05 -4.04 -4.60
CA LEU A 4 -0.05 -3.12 -4.08
C LEU A 4 -0.27 -2.90 -2.58
N HIS A 5 0.70 -3.32 -1.76
CA HIS A 5 0.63 -3.24 -0.29
C HIS A 5 0.90 -1.83 0.25
N GLY A 6 0.65 -1.59 1.53
CA GLY A 6 0.96 -0.36 2.24
C GLY A 6 2.43 -0.23 2.66
N LEU A 7 2.79 0.94 3.20
CA LEU A 7 4.12 1.24 3.72
C LEU A 7 4.56 0.18 4.74
N PHE A 8 5.84 -0.21 4.72
CA PHE A 8 6.47 -1.26 5.55
C PHE A 8 5.94 -2.69 5.32
N GLY A 9 5.04 -2.87 4.34
CA GLY A 9 4.45 -4.16 4.01
C GLY A 9 5.25 -4.97 2.98
N SER A 10 4.56 -5.94 2.41
CA SER A 10 5.03 -6.77 1.30
C SER A 10 3.84 -7.30 0.50
N GLY A 11 4.06 -7.87 -0.68
CA GLY A 11 3.02 -8.45 -1.52
C GLY A 11 2.17 -9.51 -0.78
N SER A 12 2.70 -10.14 0.27
CA SER A 12 1.95 -11.11 1.08
C SER A 12 0.82 -10.50 1.92
N ASN A 13 0.81 -9.19 2.17
CA ASN A 13 -0.21 -8.53 3.00
C ASN A 13 -1.62 -8.63 2.38
N LEU A 14 -1.71 -8.63 1.06
CA LEU A 14 -2.96 -8.85 0.34
C LEU A 14 -3.18 -10.31 -0.11
N GLY A 15 -2.47 -11.26 0.51
CA GLY A 15 -2.50 -12.67 0.15
C GLY A 15 -3.87 -13.34 0.30
N SER A 16 -4.72 -12.89 1.24
CA SER A 16 -6.10 -13.37 1.36
C SER A 16 -6.91 -13.00 0.12
N LEU A 17 -6.77 -11.76 -0.36
CA LEU A 17 -7.41 -11.29 -1.58
C LEU A 17 -6.87 -12.06 -2.80
N ALA A 18 -5.54 -12.20 -2.92
CA ALA A 18 -4.93 -12.93 -4.03
C ALA A 18 -5.50 -14.35 -4.15
N ARG A 19 -5.56 -15.11 -3.04
CA ARG A 19 -6.14 -16.45 -3.02
C ARG A 19 -7.62 -16.50 -3.40
N SER A 20 -8.40 -15.45 -3.06
CA SER A 20 -9.83 -15.41 -3.40
C SER A 20 -10.11 -15.13 -4.88
N LEU A 21 -9.13 -14.66 -5.63
CA LEU A 21 -9.27 -14.21 -7.01
C LEU A 21 -8.48 -15.04 -8.02
N GLN A 22 -7.48 -15.83 -7.59
CA GLN A 22 -6.53 -16.53 -8.46
C GLN A 22 -7.16 -17.55 -9.40
N ASP A 23 -8.33 -18.11 -9.06
CA ASP A 23 -9.03 -19.09 -9.90
C ASP A 23 -9.72 -18.42 -11.11
N ARG A 24 -9.88 -17.09 -11.08
CA ARG A 24 -10.57 -16.31 -12.10
C ARG A 24 -9.68 -15.31 -12.83
N TYR A 25 -8.58 -14.92 -12.21
CA TYR A 25 -7.69 -13.86 -12.69
C TYR A 25 -6.23 -14.22 -12.53
N SER A 26 -5.37 -13.74 -13.44
CA SER A 26 -3.94 -13.67 -13.19
C SER A 26 -3.66 -12.59 -12.15
N VAL A 27 -3.23 -12.97 -10.94
CA VAL A 27 -3.01 -12.08 -9.81
C VAL A 27 -1.53 -11.94 -9.51
N TYR A 28 -1.05 -10.71 -9.51
CA TYR A 28 0.33 -10.34 -9.20
C TYR A 28 0.35 -9.58 -7.88
N SER A 29 0.94 -10.15 -6.84
CA SER A 29 1.20 -9.50 -5.55
C SER A 29 2.60 -8.94 -5.57
N VAL A 30 2.73 -7.64 -5.82
CA VAL A 30 4.01 -6.97 -6.05
C VAL A 30 4.56 -6.42 -4.74
N ASP A 31 5.85 -6.66 -4.47
CA ASP A 31 6.56 -5.87 -3.46
C ASP A 31 6.83 -4.48 -4.06
N LEU A 32 6.46 -3.41 -3.36
CA LEU A 32 6.70 -2.03 -3.82
C LEU A 32 8.21 -1.74 -3.88
N PRO A 33 8.69 -0.78 -4.70
CA PRO A 33 10.08 -0.33 -4.64
C PRO A 33 10.53 -0.04 -3.19
N ASN A 34 11.75 -0.36 -2.86
CA ASN A 34 12.35 -0.28 -1.51
C ASN A 34 11.70 -1.20 -0.47
N HIS A 35 10.88 -2.18 -0.90
CA HIS A 35 10.25 -3.18 -0.03
C HIS A 35 10.48 -4.60 -0.56
N GLY A 36 10.52 -5.56 0.36
CA GLY A 36 10.51 -6.98 0.04
C GLY A 36 11.71 -7.43 -0.80
N ARG A 37 11.42 -7.88 -2.02
CA ARG A 37 12.42 -8.35 -3.01
C ARG A 37 12.60 -7.39 -4.18
N SER A 38 11.89 -6.25 -4.17
CA SER A 38 12.01 -5.24 -5.22
C SER A 38 13.28 -4.42 -5.05
N ASP A 39 13.77 -3.85 -6.16
CA ASP A 39 14.93 -2.98 -6.18
C ASP A 39 14.72 -1.71 -5.34
N TRP A 40 15.81 -1.15 -4.88
CA TRP A 40 15.84 0.07 -4.09
C TRP A 40 16.10 1.27 -4.99
N LEU A 41 15.16 2.21 -5.01
CA LEU A 41 15.29 3.49 -5.68
C LEU A 41 16.18 4.42 -4.85
N GLN A 42 17.03 5.21 -5.50
CA GLN A 42 17.84 6.22 -4.82
C GLN A 42 16.99 7.37 -4.27
N GLN A 43 15.95 7.77 -5.00
CA GLN A 43 14.96 8.76 -4.59
C GLN A 43 13.59 8.08 -4.54
N ILE A 44 13.00 8.05 -3.35
CA ILE A 44 11.71 7.38 -3.10
C ILE A 44 10.61 8.45 -3.08
N ASP A 45 9.82 8.51 -4.13
CA ASP A 45 8.61 9.34 -4.25
C ASP A 45 7.56 8.61 -5.10
N LEU A 46 6.33 9.12 -5.09
CA LEU A 46 5.23 8.48 -5.81
C LEU A 46 5.46 8.44 -7.32
N HIS A 47 6.14 9.43 -7.89
CA HIS A 47 6.42 9.48 -9.31
C HIS A 47 7.42 8.38 -9.73
N ASN A 48 8.57 8.30 -9.05
CA ASN A 48 9.60 7.31 -9.35
C ASN A 48 9.10 5.88 -9.09
N MET A 49 8.32 5.67 -8.00
CA MET A 49 7.69 4.39 -7.73
C MET A 49 6.67 4.00 -8.81
N ALA A 50 5.87 4.96 -9.32
CA ALA A 50 4.92 4.70 -10.40
C ALA A 50 5.61 4.40 -11.73
N LEU A 51 6.72 5.07 -12.05
CA LEU A 51 7.56 4.75 -13.20
C LEU A 51 8.09 3.31 -13.11
N SER A 52 8.64 2.92 -11.96
CA SER A 52 9.14 1.57 -11.71
C SER A 52 8.03 0.52 -11.87
N LEU A 53 6.85 0.76 -11.28
CA LEU A 53 5.68 -0.12 -11.45
C LEU A 53 5.25 -0.21 -12.92
N GLY A 54 5.21 0.91 -13.63
CA GLY A 54 4.89 0.96 -15.06
C GLY A 54 5.88 0.17 -15.92
N GLN A 55 7.19 0.25 -15.64
CA GLN A 55 8.23 -0.53 -16.30
C GLN A 55 8.07 -2.03 -16.01
N TRP A 56 7.82 -2.39 -14.74
CA TRP A 56 7.55 -3.77 -14.33
C TRP A 56 6.30 -4.31 -15.07
N MET A 57 5.21 -3.55 -15.14
CA MET A 57 4.01 -3.94 -15.90
C MET A 57 4.33 -4.16 -17.38
N THR A 58 5.16 -3.31 -17.99
CA THR A 58 5.59 -3.47 -19.39
C THR A 58 6.37 -4.77 -19.60
N HIS A 59 7.32 -5.05 -18.70
CA HIS A 59 8.12 -6.27 -18.74
C HIS A 59 7.23 -7.53 -18.66
N HIS A 60 6.18 -7.48 -17.85
CA HIS A 60 5.21 -8.58 -17.71
C HIS A 60 4.05 -8.53 -18.71
N GLN A 61 4.13 -7.66 -19.73
CA GLN A 61 3.12 -7.51 -20.81
C GLN A 61 1.72 -7.16 -20.27
N LEU A 62 1.66 -6.46 -19.15
CA LEU A 62 0.43 -5.97 -18.53
C LEU A 62 0.09 -4.58 -19.09
N THR A 63 -0.71 -4.53 -20.17
CA THR A 63 -1.02 -3.29 -20.88
C THR A 63 -2.29 -2.60 -20.39
N ASP A 64 -3.17 -3.34 -19.70
CA ASP A 64 -4.49 -2.89 -19.26
C ASP A 64 -4.90 -3.72 -18.03
N ALA A 65 -4.50 -3.28 -16.84
CA ALA A 65 -4.64 -4.05 -15.62
C ALA A 65 -5.62 -3.40 -14.63
N CYS A 66 -6.35 -4.23 -13.88
CA CYS A 66 -7.00 -3.76 -12.67
C CYS A 66 -5.97 -3.63 -11.54
N LEU A 67 -5.92 -2.48 -10.89
CA LEU A 67 -5.04 -2.23 -9.74
C LEU A 67 -5.83 -2.22 -8.43
N VAL A 68 -5.29 -2.85 -7.42
CA VAL A 68 -5.82 -2.80 -6.04
C VAL A 68 -4.68 -2.36 -5.13
N GLY A 69 -4.79 -1.17 -4.54
CA GLY A 69 -3.77 -0.62 -3.66
C GLY A 69 -4.29 -0.29 -2.27
N HIS A 70 -3.54 -0.67 -1.23
CA HIS A 70 -3.81 -0.29 0.14
C HIS A 70 -2.83 0.80 0.59
N SER A 71 -3.34 1.87 1.20
CA SER A 71 -2.52 2.94 1.79
C SER A 71 -1.50 3.51 0.77
N LEU A 72 -0.19 3.41 1.00
CA LEU A 72 0.85 3.81 0.04
C LEU A 72 0.66 3.15 -1.34
N GLY A 73 0.32 1.85 -1.37
CA GLY A 73 -0.02 1.16 -2.62
C GLY A 73 -1.22 1.76 -3.33
N GLY A 74 -2.19 2.30 -2.58
CA GLY A 74 -3.32 3.06 -3.12
C GLY A 74 -2.88 4.39 -3.74
N LYS A 75 -1.98 5.14 -3.08
CA LYS A 75 -1.39 6.37 -3.65
C LYS A 75 -0.62 6.08 -4.94
N LEU A 76 0.18 5.01 -4.93
CA LEU A 76 0.93 4.58 -6.10
C LEU A 76 0.01 4.18 -7.27
N ALA A 77 -1.05 3.43 -6.99
CA ALA A 77 -2.04 3.06 -7.98
C ALA A 77 -2.76 4.29 -8.57
N MET A 78 -3.13 5.27 -7.72
CA MET A 78 -3.69 6.55 -8.17
C MET A 78 -2.69 7.35 -9.01
N GLN A 79 -1.41 7.43 -8.60
CA GLN A 79 -0.35 8.10 -9.35
C GLN A 79 -0.19 7.50 -10.75
N LEU A 80 -0.19 6.16 -10.87
CA LEU A 80 -0.09 5.50 -12.17
C LEU A 80 -1.35 5.73 -13.02
N ALA A 81 -2.54 5.63 -12.42
CA ALA A 81 -3.80 5.84 -13.12
C ALA A 81 -3.95 7.27 -13.65
N LEU A 82 -3.51 8.26 -12.91
CA LEU A 82 -3.52 9.68 -13.33
C LEU A 82 -2.45 9.99 -14.39
N GLY A 83 -1.28 9.36 -14.30
CA GLY A 83 -0.16 9.60 -15.23
C GLY A 83 -0.22 8.77 -16.51
N ALA A 84 -0.89 7.60 -16.49
CA ALA A 84 -1.00 6.69 -17.62
C ALA A 84 -2.35 5.94 -17.60
N PRO A 85 -3.48 6.66 -17.77
CA PRO A 85 -4.83 6.11 -17.59
C PRO A 85 -5.12 4.90 -18.49
N GLN A 86 -4.54 4.85 -19.68
CA GLN A 86 -4.70 3.74 -20.62
C GLN A 86 -4.10 2.41 -20.13
N ARG A 87 -3.29 2.42 -19.06
CA ARG A 87 -2.68 1.22 -18.49
C ARG A 87 -3.49 0.60 -17.35
N VAL A 88 -4.51 1.32 -16.90
CA VAL A 88 -5.32 0.93 -15.75
C VAL A 88 -6.77 0.84 -16.17
N ARG A 89 -7.32 -0.36 -16.20
CA ARG A 89 -8.72 -0.64 -16.59
C ARG A 89 -9.71 -0.25 -15.49
N ALA A 90 -9.39 -0.60 -14.26
CA ALA A 90 -10.18 -0.28 -13.09
C ALA A 90 -9.27 -0.16 -11.86
N LEU A 91 -9.67 0.65 -10.89
CA LEU A 91 -8.86 0.98 -9.72
C LEU A 91 -9.64 0.71 -8.43
N VAL A 92 -9.04 -0.01 -7.49
CA VAL A 92 -9.51 -0.10 -6.11
C VAL A 92 -8.49 0.54 -5.19
N VAL A 93 -8.92 1.52 -4.41
CA VAL A 93 -8.11 2.25 -3.44
C VAL A 93 -8.62 1.94 -2.03
N ALA A 94 -7.82 1.24 -1.24
CA ALA A 94 -8.17 0.87 0.13
C ALA A 94 -7.54 1.83 1.13
N ASP A 95 -8.39 2.56 1.80
CA ASP A 95 -8.20 3.43 2.97
C ASP A 95 -7.10 4.49 2.82
N ILE A 96 -7.14 5.22 1.73
CA ILE A 96 -6.30 6.40 1.49
C ILE A 96 -7.01 7.36 0.51
N ALA A 97 -6.87 8.67 0.68
CA ALA A 97 -7.34 9.68 -0.27
C ALA A 97 -6.18 10.24 -1.11
N PRO A 98 -6.44 10.87 -2.27
CA PRO A 98 -5.44 11.49 -3.13
C PRO A 98 -4.96 12.85 -2.62
N VAL A 99 -4.60 12.93 -1.34
CA VAL A 99 -4.18 14.16 -0.66
C VAL A 99 -2.83 13.98 0.03
N ALA A 100 -2.18 15.09 0.38
CA ALA A 100 -1.03 15.06 1.28
C ALA A 100 -1.48 14.80 2.72
N TYR A 101 -0.66 14.06 3.48
CA TYR A 101 -0.90 13.75 4.88
C TYR A 101 0.19 14.33 5.79
N GLY A 102 -0.16 14.56 7.06
CA GLY A 102 0.79 14.93 8.10
C GLY A 102 1.79 13.80 8.43
N ALA A 103 2.79 14.10 9.23
CA ALA A 103 3.76 13.12 9.73
C ALA A 103 3.09 12.25 10.81
N GLN A 104 2.63 11.07 10.43
CA GLN A 104 1.88 10.14 11.30
C GLN A 104 2.69 8.90 11.69
N HIS A 105 3.92 8.74 11.18
CA HIS A 105 4.74 7.55 11.38
C HIS A 105 6.10 7.85 12.03
N ASP A 106 6.26 9.01 12.68
CA ASP A 106 7.56 9.41 13.26
C ASP A 106 8.03 8.43 14.34
N SER A 107 7.12 7.99 15.23
CA SER A 107 7.42 6.95 16.21
C SER A 107 7.74 5.59 15.57
N VAL A 108 7.02 5.24 14.50
CA VAL A 108 7.28 4.01 13.74
C VAL A 108 8.68 4.07 13.11
N LEU A 109 9.03 5.17 12.44
CA LEU A 109 10.35 5.34 11.83
C LEU A 109 11.47 5.29 12.87
N ALA A 110 11.28 5.94 14.01
CA ALA A 110 12.24 5.89 15.12
C ALA A 110 12.43 4.45 15.64
N ALA A 111 11.36 3.69 15.83
CA ALA A 111 11.41 2.30 16.26
C ALA A 111 12.11 1.39 15.24
N LEU A 112 11.83 1.59 13.94
CA LEU A 112 12.49 0.84 12.87
C LEU A 112 14.01 1.09 12.83
N GLN A 113 14.42 2.34 12.99
CA GLN A 113 15.84 2.73 13.06
C GLN A 113 16.52 2.16 14.32
N ALA A 114 15.86 2.21 15.49
CA ALA A 114 16.38 1.64 16.73
C ALA A 114 16.66 0.13 16.56
N VAL A 115 15.69 -0.64 16.03
CA VAL A 115 15.88 -2.08 15.77
C VAL A 115 16.98 -2.33 14.73
N ALA A 116 17.09 -1.51 13.68
CA ALA A 116 18.13 -1.66 12.66
C ALA A 116 19.53 -1.45 13.25
N ALA A 117 19.69 -0.51 14.18
CA ALA A 117 20.97 -0.18 14.82
C ALA A 117 21.45 -1.23 15.84
N MET A 118 20.55 -2.02 16.45
CA MET A 118 20.90 -2.90 17.56
C MET A 118 21.44 -4.29 17.17
N SER A 119 21.71 -4.58 15.89
CA SER A 119 22.16 -5.92 15.43
C SER A 119 21.33 -7.05 16.05
N CYS A 120 20.02 -6.96 15.93
CA CYS A 120 19.04 -7.79 16.65
C CYS A 120 19.18 -9.28 16.32
N THR A 121 19.33 -10.14 17.33
CA THR A 121 19.46 -11.60 17.13
C THR A 121 18.18 -12.40 17.42
N SER A 122 17.13 -11.74 17.89
CA SER A 122 15.81 -12.37 18.11
C SER A 122 14.64 -11.44 17.78
N ARG A 123 13.53 -12.02 17.33
CA ARG A 123 12.29 -11.26 17.11
C ARG A 123 11.72 -10.68 18.41
N GLN A 124 11.95 -11.36 19.53
CA GLN A 124 11.51 -10.90 20.84
C GLN A 124 12.24 -9.62 21.26
N ALA A 125 13.56 -9.55 21.05
CA ALA A 125 14.32 -8.33 21.32
C ALA A 125 13.84 -7.16 20.44
N ALA A 126 13.62 -7.39 19.15
CA ALA A 126 13.06 -6.38 18.26
C ALA A 126 11.65 -5.92 18.70
N MET A 127 10.81 -6.86 19.14
CA MET A 127 9.47 -6.55 19.66
C MET A 127 9.54 -5.69 20.91
N GLN A 128 10.41 -6.03 21.84
CA GLN A 128 10.60 -5.25 23.08
C GLN A 128 11.08 -3.83 22.79
N GLU A 129 12.08 -3.68 21.92
CA GLU A 129 12.57 -2.36 21.53
C GLU A 129 11.47 -1.49 20.90
N MET A 130 10.71 -2.06 19.96
CA MET A 130 9.60 -1.32 19.34
C MET A 130 8.49 -0.97 20.34
N ALA A 131 8.18 -1.85 21.30
CA ALA A 131 7.14 -1.61 22.30
C ALA A 131 7.48 -0.48 23.30
N HIS A 132 8.74 -0.05 23.39
CA HIS A 132 9.13 1.15 24.15
C HIS A 132 8.80 2.46 23.40
N ILE A 133 8.56 2.39 22.07
CA ILE A 133 8.41 3.57 21.20
C ILE A 133 7.01 3.63 20.59
N ILE A 134 6.39 2.47 20.33
CA ILE A 134 5.10 2.34 19.67
C ILE A 134 4.08 1.78 20.66
N ASP A 135 3.04 2.55 20.97
CA ASP A 135 1.99 2.17 21.93
C ASP A 135 1.06 1.07 21.42
N ASP A 136 0.80 1.02 20.08
CA ASP A 136 -0.11 0.04 19.48
C ASP A 136 0.58 -1.30 19.21
N PRO A 137 0.22 -2.37 19.96
CA PRO A 137 0.78 -3.70 19.74
C PRO A 137 0.48 -4.28 18.36
N GLY A 138 -0.63 -3.88 17.72
CA GLY A 138 -1.01 -4.30 16.38
C GLY A 138 -0.03 -3.77 15.34
N VAL A 139 0.41 -2.51 15.48
CA VAL A 139 1.46 -1.91 14.65
C VAL A 139 2.77 -2.68 14.81
N VAL A 140 3.19 -2.96 16.04
CA VAL A 140 4.41 -3.73 16.30
C VAL A 140 4.35 -5.11 15.64
N GLN A 141 3.24 -5.84 15.80
CA GLN A 141 3.07 -7.17 15.17
C GLN A 141 3.10 -7.08 13.63
N PHE A 142 2.45 -6.07 13.05
CA PHE A 142 2.49 -5.84 11.61
C PHE A 142 3.94 -5.63 11.12
N LEU A 143 4.70 -4.74 11.74
CA LEU A 143 6.08 -4.45 11.37
C LEU A 143 6.97 -5.71 11.46
N LEU A 144 6.82 -6.49 12.53
CA LEU A 144 7.54 -7.75 12.70
C LEU A 144 7.31 -8.73 11.54
N THR A 145 6.21 -8.67 10.80
CA THR A 145 6.02 -9.52 9.61
C THR A 145 7.08 -9.31 8.54
N SER A 146 7.68 -8.13 8.49
CA SER A 146 8.74 -7.75 7.55
C SER A 146 10.16 -7.92 8.10
N LEU A 147 10.31 -8.42 9.34
CA LEU A 147 11.62 -8.71 9.94
C LEU A 147 12.05 -10.14 9.59
N ARG A 148 13.22 -10.32 9.03
CA ARG A 148 13.77 -11.63 8.60
C ARG A 148 15.14 -11.88 9.19
N ARG A 149 15.40 -13.14 9.54
CA ARG A 149 16.70 -13.60 10.02
C ARG A 149 17.63 -13.84 8.83
N GLY A 150 18.80 -13.19 8.84
CA GLY A 150 19.88 -13.45 7.89
C GLY A 150 20.63 -14.74 8.20
N GLU A 151 21.51 -15.16 7.30
CA GLU A 151 22.36 -16.34 7.46
C GLU A 151 23.35 -16.20 8.63
N ASP A 152 23.77 -14.98 8.94
CA ASP A 152 24.59 -14.59 10.09
C ASP A 152 23.83 -14.59 11.43
N GLY A 153 22.56 -14.94 11.41
CA GLY A 153 21.68 -14.98 12.59
C GLY A 153 21.10 -13.64 13.01
N VAL A 154 21.47 -12.53 12.36
CA VAL A 154 20.97 -11.19 12.64
C VAL A 154 19.66 -10.94 11.90
N TYR A 155 18.70 -10.32 12.59
CA TYR A 155 17.43 -9.93 11.99
C TYR A 155 17.54 -8.57 11.32
N ARG A 156 16.98 -8.46 10.10
CA ARG A 156 16.97 -7.24 9.29
C ARG A 156 15.59 -7.01 8.70
N TRP A 157 15.26 -5.75 8.50
CA TRP A 157 14.05 -5.36 7.78
C TRP A 157 14.13 -5.76 6.31
N ARG A 158 13.00 -6.14 5.74
CA ARG A 158 12.85 -6.43 4.30
C ARG A 158 12.49 -5.18 3.49
N PHE A 159 12.74 -4.01 4.02
CA PHE A 159 12.56 -2.74 3.35
C PHE A 159 13.71 -1.79 3.73
N ASP A 160 13.91 -0.79 2.91
CA ASP A 160 14.97 0.21 3.05
C ASP A 160 14.59 1.25 4.11
N VAL A 161 14.95 0.99 5.37
CA VAL A 161 14.62 1.88 6.50
C VAL A 161 15.22 3.26 6.29
N GLU A 162 16.48 3.34 5.85
CA GLU A 162 17.20 4.62 5.71
C GLU A 162 16.60 5.45 4.57
N GLY A 163 16.42 4.85 3.39
CA GLY A 163 15.84 5.52 2.24
C GLY A 163 14.40 5.98 2.50
N ILE A 164 13.57 5.10 3.08
CA ILE A 164 12.18 5.43 3.42
C ILE A 164 12.14 6.57 4.45
N THR A 165 12.99 6.54 5.48
CA THR A 165 13.04 7.61 6.49
C THR A 165 13.45 8.94 5.87
N ARG A 166 14.50 8.94 5.03
CA ARG A 166 14.99 10.14 4.33
C ARG A 166 13.90 10.78 3.46
N ASP A 167 13.17 9.95 2.71
CA ASP A 167 12.20 10.41 1.70
C ASP A 167 10.74 10.31 2.19
N TYR A 168 10.49 10.02 3.47
CA TYR A 168 9.13 9.86 4.02
C TYR A 168 8.22 11.06 3.73
N HIS A 169 8.77 12.27 3.78
CA HIS A 169 8.03 13.49 3.45
C HIS A 169 7.45 13.47 2.02
N ARG A 170 8.13 12.84 1.05
CA ARG A 170 7.68 12.69 -0.35
C ARG A 170 6.61 11.62 -0.50
N LEU A 171 6.66 10.55 0.31
CA LEU A 171 5.64 9.49 0.30
C LEU A 171 4.30 9.96 0.87
N ARG A 172 4.31 11.02 1.68
CA ARG A 172 3.10 11.62 2.24
C ARG A 172 2.39 12.56 1.27
N GLU A 173 3.04 13.03 0.22
CA GLU A 173 2.49 13.97 -0.76
C GLU A 173 1.25 13.41 -1.48
N ALA A 174 0.44 14.29 -2.05
CA ALA A 174 -0.64 13.93 -2.94
C ALA A 174 -0.09 13.29 -4.23
N PRO A 175 -0.78 12.32 -4.83
CA PRO A 175 -0.47 11.91 -6.21
C PRO A 175 -0.51 13.11 -7.14
N ALA A 176 0.53 13.29 -7.96
CA ALA A 176 0.57 14.36 -8.94
C ALA A 176 -0.39 14.04 -10.11
N ALA A 177 -1.26 14.99 -10.42
CA ALA A 177 -2.25 14.82 -11.48
C ALA A 177 -1.94 15.79 -12.64
N VAL A 178 -1.91 15.26 -13.86
CA VAL A 178 -1.88 16.06 -15.09
C VAL A 178 -3.29 16.17 -15.70
N GLY A 179 -4.24 15.35 -15.19
CA GLY A 179 -5.62 15.29 -15.65
C GLY A 179 -6.48 14.47 -14.71
N THR A 180 -7.54 13.86 -15.26
CA THR A 180 -8.44 12.98 -14.53
C THR A 180 -8.30 11.54 -15.01
N TYR A 181 -8.65 10.59 -14.13
CA TYR A 181 -8.78 9.18 -14.51
C TYR A 181 -10.27 8.86 -14.70
N PRO A 182 -10.74 8.66 -15.96
CA PRO A 182 -12.17 8.56 -16.27
C PRO A 182 -12.74 7.14 -16.13
N ALA A 183 -11.90 6.12 -15.90
CA ALA A 183 -12.34 4.74 -15.77
C ALA A 183 -12.89 4.44 -14.35
N PRO A 184 -13.50 3.26 -14.11
CA PRO A 184 -14.12 2.93 -12.83
C PRO A 184 -13.14 2.91 -11.66
N VAL A 185 -13.54 3.53 -10.54
CA VAL A 185 -12.76 3.56 -9.29
C VAL A 185 -13.65 3.21 -8.09
N GLN A 186 -13.18 2.30 -7.24
CA GLN A 186 -13.79 2.04 -5.94
C GLN A 186 -12.84 2.43 -4.81
N PHE A 187 -13.21 3.39 -3.99
CA PHE A 187 -12.60 3.64 -2.70
C PHE A 187 -13.26 2.76 -1.64
N ILE A 188 -12.45 2.12 -0.78
CA ILE A 188 -12.94 1.34 0.35
C ILE A 188 -12.36 1.98 1.61
N LYS A 189 -13.21 2.52 2.48
CA LYS A 189 -12.86 3.19 3.72
C LYS A 189 -13.08 2.26 4.91
N GLY A 190 -12.15 2.21 5.86
CA GLY A 190 -12.43 1.71 7.21
C GLY A 190 -13.34 2.67 7.96
N GLY A 191 -14.43 2.17 8.57
CA GLY A 191 -15.39 3.01 9.28
C GLY A 191 -14.75 3.83 10.39
N ASP A 192 -13.76 3.24 11.07
CA ASP A 192 -13.05 3.83 12.22
C ASP A 192 -11.69 4.45 11.79
N SER A 193 -11.47 4.65 10.49
CA SER A 193 -10.25 5.23 9.93
C SER A 193 -10.43 6.69 9.55
N ASP A 194 -9.38 7.49 9.77
CA ASP A 194 -9.35 8.91 9.43
C ASP A 194 -8.70 9.23 8.06
N TYR A 195 -8.23 8.20 7.33
CA TYR A 195 -7.54 8.42 6.04
C TYR A 195 -8.46 8.92 4.92
N ILE A 196 -9.75 8.55 4.92
CA ILE A 196 -10.73 9.11 4.00
C ILE A 196 -11.80 9.82 4.82
N GLN A 197 -11.94 11.14 4.63
CA GLN A 197 -12.88 12.00 5.32
C GLN A 197 -13.88 12.62 4.33
N GLU A 198 -15.02 13.10 4.80
CA GLU A 198 -16.04 13.72 3.94
C GLU A 198 -15.48 14.92 3.15
N HIS A 199 -14.61 15.73 3.76
CA HIS A 199 -14.00 16.87 3.09
C HIS A 199 -13.07 16.50 1.93
N HIS A 200 -12.62 15.23 1.81
CA HIS A 200 -11.84 14.73 0.66
C HIS A 200 -12.71 14.46 -0.57
N ARG A 201 -14.06 14.35 -0.40
CA ARG A 201 -14.98 13.91 -1.45
C ARG A 201 -14.87 14.73 -2.72
N ALA A 202 -14.91 16.06 -2.59
CA ALA A 202 -14.85 16.94 -3.76
C ALA A 202 -13.53 16.75 -4.55
N HIS A 203 -12.42 16.61 -3.83
CA HIS A 203 -11.11 16.39 -4.45
C HIS A 203 -11.00 15.00 -5.10
N ILE A 204 -11.54 13.96 -4.45
CA ILE A 204 -11.61 12.62 -5.04
C ILE A 204 -12.38 12.65 -6.37
N LEU A 205 -13.58 13.25 -6.38
CA LEU A 205 -14.41 13.30 -7.58
C LEU A 205 -13.82 14.17 -8.70
N ALA A 206 -13.04 15.20 -8.35
CA ALA A 206 -12.34 16.02 -9.33
C ALA A 206 -11.26 15.23 -10.10
N LEU A 207 -10.57 14.30 -9.44
CA LEU A 207 -9.53 13.46 -10.06
C LEU A 207 -10.08 12.15 -10.65
N PHE A 208 -11.11 11.59 -10.01
CA PHE A 208 -11.74 10.29 -10.30
C PHE A 208 -13.25 10.45 -10.44
N PRO A 209 -13.75 10.96 -11.58
CA PRO A 209 -15.18 11.31 -11.74
C PRO A 209 -16.15 10.12 -11.55
N GLN A 210 -15.69 8.88 -11.77
CA GLN A 210 -16.47 7.66 -11.57
C GLN A 210 -16.22 6.98 -10.22
N ALA A 211 -15.63 7.69 -9.25
CA ALA A 211 -15.32 7.12 -7.94
C ALA A 211 -16.59 6.77 -7.16
N GLN A 212 -16.60 5.55 -6.62
CA GLN A 212 -17.59 5.06 -5.67
C GLN A 212 -16.92 4.82 -4.33
N LEU A 213 -17.61 5.13 -3.23
CA LEU A 213 -17.14 4.86 -1.87
C LEU A 213 -17.90 3.69 -1.25
N LYS A 214 -17.17 2.74 -0.67
CA LYS A 214 -17.68 1.69 0.21
C LYS A 214 -17.07 1.86 1.59
N VAL A 215 -17.89 1.75 2.63
CA VAL A 215 -17.42 1.83 4.02
C VAL A 215 -17.50 0.43 4.64
N MET A 216 -16.44 0.03 5.35
CA MET A 216 -16.39 -1.20 6.14
C MET A 216 -16.54 -0.85 7.63
N PRO A 217 -17.74 -0.99 8.23
CA PRO A 217 -17.97 -0.63 9.63
C PRO A 217 -17.09 -1.44 10.59
N GLY A 218 -16.62 -0.84 11.67
CA GLY A 218 -15.79 -1.48 12.69
C GLY A 218 -14.40 -1.89 12.19
N CYS A 219 -13.93 -1.27 11.13
CA CYS A 219 -12.58 -1.45 10.61
C CYS A 219 -11.79 -0.14 10.69
N GLY A 220 -10.54 -0.22 11.13
CA GLY A 220 -9.57 0.84 11.00
C GLY A 220 -8.80 0.75 9.68
N HIS A 221 -7.55 1.24 9.69
CA HIS A 221 -6.70 1.33 8.49
C HIS A 221 -6.36 -0.03 7.86
N TRP A 222 -6.25 -1.11 8.64
CA TRP A 222 -5.95 -2.46 8.14
C TRP A 222 -7.20 -3.29 7.84
N LEU A 223 -8.20 -2.67 7.21
CA LEU A 223 -9.51 -3.24 6.89
C LEU A 223 -9.43 -4.61 6.16
N HIS A 224 -8.41 -4.80 5.30
CA HIS A 224 -8.17 -6.04 4.58
C HIS A 224 -7.69 -7.20 5.49
N ALA A 225 -7.08 -6.87 6.63
CA ALA A 225 -6.67 -7.84 7.65
C ALA A 225 -7.74 -8.05 8.73
N GLN A 226 -8.46 -6.99 9.11
CA GLN A 226 -9.49 -7.03 10.14
C GLN A 226 -10.76 -7.77 9.69
N GLN A 227 -11.23 -7.52 8.47
CA GLN A 227 -12.41 -8.20 7.89
C GLN A 227 -12.10 -8.71 6.45
N PRO A 228 -11.23 -9.71 6.30
CA PRO A 228 -10.75 -10.15 4.98
C PRO A 228 -11.88 -10.66 4.07
N ARG A 229 -12.90 -11.33 4.62
CA ARG A 229 -14.02 -11.84 3.82
C ARG A 229 -14.84 -10.72 3.19
N LEU A 230 -15.15 -9.66 3.95
CA LEU A 230 -15.90 -8.52 3.46
C LEU A 230 -15.07 -7.72 2.44
N PHE A 231 -13.78 -7.46 2.75
CA PHE A 231 -12.87 -6.80 1.84
C PHE A 231 -12.76 -7.52 0.51
N ASN A 232 -12.47 -8.83 0.54
CA ASN A 232 -12.35 -9.65 -0.67
C ASN A 232 -13.64 -9.66 -1.50
N SER A 233 -14.81 -9.71 -0.83
CA SER A 233 -16.11 -9.65 -1.52
C SER A 233 -16.37 -8.30 -2.20
N LEU A 234 -16.01 -7.18 -1.55
CA LEU A 234 -16.17 -5.84 -2.13
C LEU A 234 -15.26 -5.66 -3.36
N VAL A 235 -13.98 -6.04 -3.22
CA VAL A 235 -13.02 -5.99 -4.33
C VAL A 235 -13.44 -6.92 -5.46
N GLY A 236 -13.75 -8.19 -5.15
CA GLY A 236 -14.11 -9.19 -6.15
C GLY A 236 -15.30 -8.74 -6.99
N ARG A 237 -16.39 -8.31 -6.36
CA ARG A 237 -17.59 -7.81 -7.09
C ARG A 237 -17.29 -6.61 -7.99
N PHE A 238 -16.46 -5.68 -7.53
CA PHE A 238 -16.08 -4.53 -8.34
C PHE A 238 -15.23 -4.96 -9.55
N ILE A 239 -14.26 -5.83 -9.34
CA ILE A 239 -13.40 -6.33 -10.42
C ILE A 239 -14.23 -7.15 -11.42
N ASP A 240 -15.14 -8.04 -10.96
CA ASP A 240 -16.00 -8.85 -11.84
C ASP A 240 -16.87 -7.96 -12.76
N ALA A 241 -17.33 -6.82 -12.27
CA ALA A 241 -18.13 -5.87 -13.04
C ALA A 241 -17.34 -5.07 -14.09
N HIS A 242 -15.99 -5.04 -14.00
CA HIS A 242 -15.15 -4.17 -14.84
C HIS A 242 -13.97 -4.90 -15.50
N SER A 243 -13.97 -6.23 -15.51
CA SER A 243 -12.89 -7.06 -16.09
C SER A 243 -13.15 -7.53 -17.53
N THR A 244 -14.32 -7.25 -18.08
CA THR A 244 -14.68 -7.59 -19.47
C THR A 244 -14.37 -6.49 -20.44
#